data_e7f1049f0069071135eb6e2e3f891eeb
#
_entry.id   e7f1049f0069071135eb6e2e3f891eeb
#
_cell.length_a   1.000
_cell.length_b   1.000
_cell.length_c   1.000
_cell.angle_alpha   90.00
_cell.angle_beta   90.00
_cell.angle_gamma   90.00
#
_symmetry.space_group_name_H-M   'P 1'
#
loop_
_entity.id
_entity.type
_entity.pdbx_description
1 polymer ?
#
loop_
_entity_poly.entity_id
_entity_poly.type
_entity_poly.pdbx_seq_one_letter_code
_entity_poly.pdbx_strand_id
1 'polypeptide(L)'
;TAPLREPSALRSWWNSNYYGIMVSMALFVSLAIRTGWNVLPAMNASGTQLWDMTGGSDPWYMKRVIDYVVAERSHFIFDSDRSYPMGVINPRPPLFSWSIALGGIGLNWLTDSSGDQMVWWSVSAMPAIYGALILLPLAGIARRVHSNLAGVITAWLITLMPGHIGHSTFALAD
;
A
#
# COMPACT_ATOMS: atom_id res chain seq x y z
N THR A 1 -13.35 3.52 54.92
CA THR A 1 -13.04 3.64 53.49
C THR A 1 -11.85 2.75 53.20
N ALA A 2 -12.05 1.68 52.42
CA ALA A 2 -10.93 0.79 52.00
C ALA A 2 -9.97 1.58 51.12
N PRO A 3 -8.64 1.46 51.29
CA PRO A 3 -7.66 2.13 50.45
C PRO A 3 -7.82 1.64 49.00
N LEU A 4 -7.88 2.58 48.07
CA LEU A 4 -7.89 2.27 46.65
C LEU A 4 -6.60 1.50 46.30
N ARG A 5 -6.74 0.25 45.87
CA ARG A 5 -5.63 -0.61 45.47
C ARG A 5 -4.92 0.06 44.28
N GLU A 6 -3.67 0.42 44.42
CA GLU A 6 -2.88 0.94 43.32
C GLU A 6 -2.88 -0.05 42.14
N PRO A 7 -3.04 0.43 40.91
CA PRO A 7 -3.01 -0.44 39.76
C PRO A 7 -1.64 -1.13 39.66
N SER A 8 -1.64 -2.44 39.39
CA SER A 8 -0.37 -3.16 39.20
C SER A 8 0.47 -2.48 38.12
N ALA A 9 1.80 -2.56 38.21
CA ALA A 9 2.71 -1.98 37.24
C ALA A 9 2.39 -2.39 35.79
N LEU A 10 1.94 -3.64 35.58
CA LEU A 10 1.50 -4.16 34.30
C LEU A 10 0.27 -3.41 33.76
N ARG A 11 -0.71 -3.12 34.61
CA ARG A 11 -1.92 -2.38 34.21
C ARG A 11 -1.62 -0.94 33.87
N SER A 12 -0.72 -0.31 34.60
CA SER A 12 -0.25 1.06 34.32
C SER A 12 0.46 1.12 32.98
N TRP A 13 1.41 0.19 32.74
CA TRP A 13 2.13 0.08 31.48
C TRP A 13 1.18 -0.17 30.29
N TRP A 14 0.21 -1.08 30.42
CA TRP A 14 -0.79 -1.35 29.41
C TRP A 14 -1.60 -0.11 29.08
N ASN A 15 -2.13 0.58 30.08
CA ASN A 15 -2.93 1.79 29.87
C ASN A 15 -2.15 2.89 29.13
N SER A 16 -0.84 2.96 29.31
CA SER A 16 0.02 3.92 28.61
C SER A 16 0.32 3.53 27.17
N ASN A 17 0.40 2.25 26.85
CA ASN A 17 0.92 1.77 25.57
C ASN A 17 -0.13 1.11 24.66
N TYR A 18 -1.35 0.78 25.17
CA TYR A 18 -2.32 -0.03 24.42
C TYR A 18 -2.67 0.57 23.04
N TYR A 19 -2.73 1.89 22.91
CA TYR A 19 -3.02 2.54 21.64
C TYR A 19 -1.97 2.20 20.58
N GLY A 20 -0.70 2.40 20.92
CA GLY A 20 0.41 2.11 20.01
C GLY A 20 0.44 0.64 19.63
N ILE A 21 0.28 -0.27 20.59
CA ILE A 21 0.26 -1.71 20.39
C ILE A 21 -0.88 -2.11 19.44
N MET A 22 -2.11 -1.67 19.71
CA MET A 22 -3.29 -2.04 18.93
C MET A 22 -3.25 -1.47 17.50
N VAL A 23 -2.74 -0.25 17.32
CA VAL A 23 -2.56 0.35 15.99
C VAL A 23 -1.43 -0.35 15.22
N SER A 24 -0.33 -0.72 15.88
CA SER A 24 0.75 -1.50 15.25
C SER A 24 0.29 -2.89 14.84
N MET A 25 -0.53 -3.56 15.67
CA MET A 25 -1.16 -4.84 15.30
C MET A 25 -2.09 -4.68 14.09
N ALA A 26 -2.92 -3.64 14.07
CA ALA A 26 -3.80 -3.36 12.94
C ALA A 26 -2.98 -3.12 11.65
N LEU A 27 -1.87 -2.37 11.74
CA LEU A 27 -0.96 -2.14 10.62
C LEU A 27 -0.35 -3.45 10.11
N PHE A 28 0.15 -4.28 11.00
CA PHE A 28 0.73 -5.57 10.64
C PHE A 28 -0.31 -6.48 9.95
N VAL A 29 -1.50 -6.62 10.53
CA VAL A 29 -2.60 -7.41 9.94
C VAL A 29 -3.03 -6.81 8.59
N SER A 30 -3.11 -5.48 8.48
CA SER A 30 -3.42 -4.79 7.24
C SER A 30 -2.41 -5.11 6.13
N LEU A 31 -1.12 -5.05 6.44
CA LEU A 31 -0.06 -5.44 5.52
C LEU A 31 -0.15 -6.92 5.14
N ALA A 32 -0.31 -7.80 6.12
CA ALA A 32 -0.39 -9.24 5.88
C ALA A 32 -1.55 -9.63 4.96
N ILE A 33 -2.74 -9.06 5.16
CA ILE A 33 -3.91 -9.32 4.30
C ILE A 33 -3.63 -8.85 2.87
N ARG A 34 -3.09 -7.65 2.68
CA ARG A 34 -2.87 -7.07 1.35
C ARG A 34 -1.70 -7.71 0.60
N THR A 35 -0.62 -8.01 1.31
CA THR A 35 0.56 -8.65 0.69
C THR A 35 0.32 -10.13 0.40
N GLY A 36 -0.43 -10.83 1.24
CA GLY A 36 -0.75 -12.26 1.03
C GLY A 36 -1.52 -12.51 -0.27
N TRP A 37 -2.32 -11.56 -0.72
CA TRP A 37 -3.13 -11.70 -1.93
C TRP A 37 -2.34 -11.47 -3.23
N ASN A 38 -1.42 -10.51 -3.26
CA ASN A 38 -0.73 -10.08 -4.49
C ASN A 38 0.77 -10.25 -4.46
N VAL A 39 1.43 -9.84 -3.38
CA VAL A 39 2.89 -9.81 -3.33
C VAL A 39 3.48 -11.22 -3.32
N LEU A 40 2.90 -12.13 -2.54
CA LEU A 40 3.38 -13.51 -2.47
C LEU A 40 3.25 -14.25 -3.81
N PRO A 41 2.10 -14.18 -4.53
CA PRO A 41 2.02 -14.72 -5.89
C PRO A 41 3.03 -14.09 -6.85
N ALA A 42 3.22 -12.76 -6.80
CA ALA A 42 4.20 -12.08 -7.65
C ALA A 42 5.64 -12.50 -7.39
N MET A 43 6.00 -12.72 -6.13
CA MET A 43 7.34 -13.19 -5.75
C MET A 43 7.61 -14.63 -6.18
N ASN A 44 6.57 -15.47 -6.26
CA ASN A 44 6.67 -16.87 -6.65
C ASN A 44 6.53 -17.08 -8.17
N ALA A 45 6.09 -16.05 -8.91
CA ALA A 45 6.00 -16.12 -10.36
C ALA A 45 7.42 -16.17 -10.96
N SER A 46 7.81 -17.30 -11.53
CA SER A 46 9.00 -17.40 -12.37
C SER A 46 8.74 -16.65 -13.67
N GLY A 47 9.75 -16.01 -14.24
CA GLY A 47 9.66 -15.05 -15.35
C GLY A 47 8.95 -15.48 -16.66
N THR A 48 8.34 -16.67 -16.67
CA THR A 48 7.49 -17.20 -17.77
C THR A 48 6.02 -17.27 -17.41
N GLN A 49 5.64 -17.02 -16.14
CA GLN A 49 4.25 -17.01 -15.72
C GLN A 49 3.70 -15.59 -15.82
N LEU A 50 2.70 -15.41 -16.66
CA LEU A 50 1.87 -14.21 -16.67
C LEU A 50 1.21 -14.09 -15.30
N TRP A 51 1.64 -13.10 -14.55
CA TRP A 51 1.01 -12.78 -13.30
C TRP A 51 -0.32 -12.07 -13.56
N ASP A 52 -1.40 -12.65 -13.05
CA ASP A 52 -2.72 -12.08 -13.22
C ASP A 52 -2.92 -10.90 -12.26
N MET A 53 -2.86 -9.70 -12.80
CA MET A 53 -3.30 -8.51 -12.10
C MET A 53 -4.83 -8.46 -12.15
N THR A 54 -5.50 -9.06 -11.20
CA THR A 54 -6.95 -9.27 -11.16
C THR A 54 -7.79 -7.99 -10.97
N GLY A 55 -7.26 -6.81 -11.19
CA GLY A 55 -7.95 -5.53 -11.09
C GLY A 55 -8.51 -4.99 -12.43
N GLY A 56 -8.59 -5.82 -13.49
CA GLY A 56 -9.02 -5.36 -14.81
C GLY A 56 -7.89 -4.77 -15.66
N SER A 57 -8.21 -3.82 -16.54
CA SER A 57 -7.23 -3.22 -17.46
C SER A 57 -6.33 -2.14 -16.81
N ASP A 58 -6.79 -1.52 -15.73
CA ASP A 58 -6.13 -0.37 -15.10
C ASP A 58 -4.76 -0.67 -14.48
N PRO A 59 -4.54 -1.80 -13.77
CA PRO A 59 -3.22 -2.17 -13.28
C PRO A 59 -2.21 -2.37 -14.41
N TRP A 60 -2.63 -2.93 -15.55
CA TRP A 60 -1.77 -3.11 -16.73
C TRP A 60 -1.38 -1.77 -17.36
N TYR A 61 -2.34 -0.85 -17.47
CA TYR A 61 -2.04 0.50 -17.94
C TYR A 61 -1.09 1.24 -16.98
N MET A 62 -1.31 1.10 -15.68
CA MET A 62 -0.40 1.68 -14.69
C MET A 62 1.00 1.08 -14.79
N LYS A 63 1.13 -0.24 -14.99
CA LYS A 63 2.44 -0.89 -15.22
C LYS A 63 3.15 -0.29 -16.44
N ARG A 64 2.43 -0.08 -17.55
CA ARG A 64 2.98 0.57 -18.74
C ARG A 64 3.49 1.99 -18.46
N VAL A 65 2.72 2.79 -17.71
CA VAL A 65 3.15 4.14 -17.29
C VAL A 65 4.40 4.06 -16.43
N ILE A 66 4.48 3.11 -15.51
CA ILE A 66 5.64 2.90 -14.63
C ILE A 66 6.86 2.46 -15.44
N ASP A 67 6.71 1.53 -16.39
CA ASP A 67 7.80 1.09 -17.25
C ASP A 67 8.38 2.24 -18.07
N TYR A 68 7.52 3.10 -18.60
CA TYR A 68 7.95 4.32 -19.28
C TYR A 68 8.75 5.23 -18.34
N VAL A 69 8.25 5.48 -17.11
CA VAL A 69 8.96 6.29 -16.13
C VAL A 69 10.33 5.69 -15.78
N VAL A 70 10.42 4.37 -15.67
CA VAL A 70 11.68 3.68 -15.39
C VAL A 70 12.67 3.82 -16.57
N ALA A 71 12.19 3.65 -17.81
CA ALA A 71 13.01 3.71 -19.00
C ALA A 71 13.47 5.15 -19.33
N GLU A 72 12.51 6.07 -19.43
CA GLU A 72 12.74 7.41 -19.95
C GLU A 72 13.08 8.44 -18.88
N ARG A 73 12.95 8.10 -17.59
CA ARG A 73 13.15 9.02 -16.46
C ARG A 73 12.30 10.29 -16.56
N SER A 74 11.17 10.21 -17.24
CA SER A 74 10.24 11.30 -17.48
C SER A 74 8.81 10.84 -17.23
N HIS A 75 7.89 11.79 -17.03
CA HIS A 75 6.48 11.45 -16.86
C HIS A 75 5.85 11.14 -18.21
N PHE A 76 5.06 10.06 -18.28
CA PHE A 76 4.32 9.66 -19.46
C PHE A 76 3.09 10.58 -19.63
N ILE A 77 3.24 11.65 -20.41
CA ILE A 77 2.21 12.70 -20.57
C ILE A 77 1.19 12.32 -21.64
N PHE A 78 1.67 11.83 -22.78
CA PHE A 78 0.82 11.53 -23.93
C PHE A 78 1.00 10.10 -24.40
N ASP A 79 -0.11 9.38 -24.54
CA ASP A 79 -0.18 8.00 -25.00
C ASP A 79 -0.76 7.95 -26.42
N SER A 80 0.12 7.76 -27.41
CA SER A 80 -0.28 7.66 -28.82
C SER A 80 -1.04 6.37 -29.15
N ASP A 81 -0.87 5.32 -28.35
CA ASP A 81 -1.46 4.01 -28.64
C ASP A 81 -2.84 3.86 -28.03
N ARG A 82 -3.17 4.73 -27.07
CA ARG A 82 -4.51 4.77 -26.47
C ARG A 82 -5.42 5.63 -27.32
N SER A 83 -6.63 5.11 -27.64
CA SER A 83 -7.59 5.82 -28.50
C SER A 83 -7.05 6.14 -29.90
N TYR A 84 -6.29 5.20 -30.48
CA TYR A 84 -5.76 5.34 -31.84
C TYR A 84 -6.84 5.75 -32.85
N PRO A 85 -6.54 6.66 -33.82
CA PRO A 85 -5.24 7.27 -34.10
C PRO A 85 -4.95 8.58 -33.36
N MET A 86 -5.85 9.10 -32.55
CA MET A 86 -5.72 10.43 -31.95
C MET A 86 -4.79 10.49 -30.75
N GLY A 87 -4.57 9.37 -30.05
CA GLY A 87 -3.88 9.36 -28.77
C GLY A 87 -4.69 10.00 -27.65
N VAL A 88 -4.16 10.00 -26.43
CA VAL A 88 -4.81 10.64 -25.28
C VAL A 88 -3.78 11.12 -24.27
N ILE A 89 -4.08 12.23 -23.59
CA ILE A 89 -3.29 12.68 -22.46
C ILE A 89 -3.50 11.68 -21.30
N ASN A 90 -2.39 11.26 -20.70
CA ASN A 90 -2.44 10.38 -19.53
C ASN A 90 -3.06 11.14 -18.34
N PRO A 91 -4.23 10.73 -17.85
CA PRO A 91 -4.91 11.41 -16.75
C PRO A 91 -4.31 11.05 -15.37
N ARG A 92 -3.39 10.10 -15.31
CA ARG A 92 -2.86 9.56 -14.04
C ARG A 92 -1.91 10.54 -13.37
N PRO A 93 -2.06 10.77 -12.05
CA PRO A 93 -1.19 11.69 -11.32
C PRO A 93 0.25 11.14 -11.26
N PRO A 94 1.27 11.99 -11.45
CA PRO A 94 2.65 11.53 -11.55
C PRO A 94 3.19 10.94 -10.24
N LEU A 95 2.76 11.43 -9.09
CA LEU A 95 3.32 11.04 -7.79
C LEU A 95 3.22 9.54 -7.55
N PHE A 96 2.09 8.92 -7.87
CA PHE A 96 1.87 7.49 -7.65
C PHE A 96 2.78 6.63 -8.53
N SER A 97 2.80 6.89 -9.84
CA SER A 97 3.65 6.15 -10.79
C SER A 97 5.14 6.35 -10.49
N TRP A 98 5.56 7.57 -10.16
CA TRP A 98 6.94 7.85 -9.76
C TRP A 98 7.34 7.15 -8.47
N SER A 99 6.48 7.12 -7.47
CA SER A 99 6.79 6.44 -6.20
C SER A 99 6.99 4.94 -6.38
N ILE A 100 6.19 4.30 -7.25
CA ILE A 100 6.33 2.88 -7.58
C ILE A 100 7.60 2.65 -8.41
N ALA A 101 7.87 3.49 -9.41
CA ALA A 101 9.08 3.41 -10.22
C ALA A 101 10.35 3.54 -9.37
N LEU A 102 10.39 4.52 -8.47
CA LEU A 102 11.51 4.70 -7.54
C LEU A 102 11.66 3.52 -6.58
N GLY A 103 10.54 2.93 -6.12
CA GLY A 103 10.55 1.70 -5.34
C GLY A 103 11.21 0.55 -6.08
N GLY A 104 10.84 0.33 -7.36
CA GLY A 104 11.44 -0.70 -8.21
C GLY A 104 12.92 -0.47 -8.47
N ILE A 105 13.32 0.77 -8.78
CA ILE A 105 14.73 1.16 -8.97
C ILE A 105 15.54 0.95 -7.69
N GLY A 106 14.98 1.35 -6.54
CA GLY A 106 15.64 1.18 -5.24
C GLY A 106 15.82 -0.30 -4.87
N LEU A 107 14.81 -1.14 -5.11
CA LEU A 107 14.90 -2.58 -4.91
C LEU A 107 15.94 -3.22 -5.83
N ASN A 108 15.99 -2.82 -7.11
CA ASN A 108 17.01 -3.29 -8.04
C ASN A 108 18.41 -2.95 -7.56
N TRP A 109 18.62 -1.74 -7.08
CA TRP A 109 19.91 -1.30 -6.54
C TRP A 109 20.33 -2.09 -5.29
N LEU A 110 19.36 -2.48 -4.44
CA LEU A 110 19.62 -3.23 -3.21
C LEU A 110 19.84 -4.73 -3.43
N THR A 111 19.22 -5.31 -4.45
CA THR A 111 19.19 -6.77 -4.65
C THR A 111 20.06 -7.26 -5.81
N ASP A 112 20.61 -6.35 -6.61
CA ASP A 112 21.36 -6.66 -7.84
C ASP A 112 20.60 -7.63 -8.78
N SER A 113 19.27 -7.50 -8.79
CA SER A 113 18.35 -8.35 -9.56
C SER A 113 17.99 -7.71 -10.89
N SER A 114 17.34 -8.46 -11.80
CA SER A 114 16.87 -7.89 -13.05
C SER A 114 15.87 -6.75 -12.81
N GLY A 115 16.10 -5.60 -13.43
CA GLY A 115 15.31 -4.38 -13.22
C GLY A 115 13.81 -4.57 -13.43
N ASP A 116 13.42 -5.40 -14.39
CA ASP A 116 12.01 -5.67 -14.70
C ASP A 116 11.30 -6.42 -13.55
N GLN A 117 11.95 -7.42 -12.97
CA GLN A 117 11.37 -8.15 -11.82
C GLN A 117 11.15 -7.25 -10.60
N MET A 118 12.08 -6.34 -10.33
CA MET A 118 11.94 -5.40 -9.20
C MET A 118 10.84 -4.38 -9.43
N VAL A 119 10.60 -3.97 -10.66
CA VAL A 119 9.45 -3.12 -11.02
C VAL A 119 8.14 -3.86 -10.79
N TRP A 120 8.03 -5.13 -11.15
CA TRP A 120 6.87 -5.96 -10.86
C TRP A 120 6.58 -6.08 -9.37
N TRP A 121 7.61 -6.31 -8.57
CA TRP A 121 7.46 -6.36 -7.11
C TRP A 121 7.00 -5.03 -6.54
N SER A 122 7.53 -3.93 -7.06
CA SER A 122 7.12 -2.60 -6.61
C SER A 122 5.67 -2.30 -6.97
N VAL A 123 5.24 -2.63 -8.20
CA VAL A 123 3.82 -2.48 -8.64
C VAL A 123 2.87 -3.25 -7.73
N SER A 124 3.30 -4.40 -7.22
CA SER A 124 2.48 -5.24 -6.35
C SER A 124 2.49 -4.79 -4.90
N ALA A 125 3.68 -4.42 -4.39
CA ALA A 125 3.88 -4.14 -2.98
C ALA A 125 3.46 -2.71 -2.58
N MET A 126 3.73 -1.72 -3.43
CA MET A 126 3.51 -0.31 -3.07
C MET A 126 2.03 0.03 -2.81
N PRO A 127 1.05 -0.42 -3.61
CA PRO A 127 -0.37 -0.21 -3.29
C PRO A 127 -0.76 -0.80 -1.93
N ALA A 128 -0.29 -2.01 -1.63
CA ALA A 128 -0.55 -2.67 -0.36
C ALA A 128 0.05 -1.90 0.83
N ILE A 129 1.27 -1.38 0.66
CA ILE A 129 1.95 -0.54 1.65
C ILE A 129 1.17 0.75 1.87
N TYR A 130 0.81 1.48 0.81
CA TYR A 130 0.04 2.73 0.93
C TYR A 130 -1.33 2.49 1.54
N GLY A 131 -2.04 1.44 1.09
CA GLY A 131 -3.32 1.05 1.65
C GLY A 131 -3.26 0.68 3.13
N ALA A 132 -2.16 0.12 3.59
CA ALA A 132 -1.97 -0.14 5.01
C ALA A 132 -1.58 1.14 5.78
N LEU A 133 -0.68 1.96 5.25
CA LEU A 133 -0.16 3.14 5.93
C LEU A 133 -1.22 4.22 6.17
N ILE A 134 -2.27 4.30 5.34
CA ILE A 134 -3.35 5.28 5.50
C ILE A 134 -4.08 5.14 6.84
N LEU A 135 -4.05 3.97 7.47
CA LEU A 135 -4.65 3.78 8.79
C LEU A 135 -3.99 4.66 9.86
N LEU A 136 -2.69 4.98 9.72
CA LEU A 136 -1.95 5.76 10.72
C LEU A 136 -2.49 7.19 10.88
N PRO A 137 -2.59 8.01 9.80
CA PRO A 137 -3.16 9.35 9.93
C PRO A 137 -4.62 9.32 10.33
N LEU A 138 -5.43 8.36 9.83
CA LEU A 138 -6.84 8.29 10.17
C LEU A 138 -7.06 7.89 11.65
N ALA A 139 -6.31 6.92 12.17
CA ALA A 139 -6.31 6.58 13.57
C ALA A 139 -5.82 7.75 14.45
N GLY A 140 -4.79 8.48 13.96
CA GLY A 140 -4.28 9.68 14.64
C GLY A 140 -5.30 10.81 14.72
N ILE A 141 -6.05 11.06 13.66
CA ILE A 141 -7.14 12.04 13.63
C ILE A 141 -8.24 11.62 14.60
N ALA A 142 -8.74 10.38 14.50
CA ALA A 142 -9.79 9.87 15.38
C ALA A 142 -9.39 9.93 16.87
N ARG A 143 -8.12 9.63 17.16
CA ARG A 143 -7.55 9.78 18.52
C ARG A 143 -7.61 11.22 19.01
N ARG A 144 -7.22 12.17 18.16
CA ARG A 144 -7.17 13.61 18.54
C ARG A 144 -8.56 14.21 18.72
N VAL A 145 -9.50 13.80 17.86
CA VAL A 145 -10.86 14.35 17.85
C VAL A 145 -11.70 13.76 18.98
N HIS A 146 -11.47 12.50 19.34
CA HIS A 146 -12.34 11.81 20.28
C HIS A 146 -11.57 11.14 21.44
N SER A 147 -10.85 10.03 21.16
CA SER A 147 -10.16 9.25 22.22
C SER A 147 -9.18 8.23 21.63
N ASN A 148 -8.30 7.68 22.48
CA ASN A 148 -7.44 6.55 22.10
C ASN A 148 -8.25 5.35 21.59
N LEU A 149 -9.40 5.06 22.20
CA LEU A 149 -10.26 3.96 21.77
C LEU A 149 -10.83 4.21 20.36
N ALA A 150 -11.27 5.43 20.07
CA ALA A 150 -11.75 5.79 18.73
C ALA A 150 -10.65 5.61 17.67
N GLY A 151 -9.42 5.99 17.98
CA GLY A 151 -8.29 5.76 17.09
C GLY A 151 -8.02 4.27 16.83
N VAL A 152 -8.10 3.42 17.86
CA VAL A 152 -7.96 1.96 17.71
C VAL A 152 -9.09 1.39 16.85
N ILE A 153 -10.34 1.75 17.14
CA ILE A 153 -11.50 1.29 16.36
C ILE A 153 -11.34 1.69 14.88
N THR A 154 -10.96 2.94 14.61
CA THR A 154 -10.73 3.43 13.25
C THR A 154 -9.64 2.62 12.53
N ALA A 155 -8.52 2.32 13.18
CA ALA A 155 -7.45 1.50 12.61
C ALA A 155 -7.95 0.12 12.20
N TRP A 156 -8.71 -0.55 13.07
CA TRP A 156 -9.25 -1.89 12.79
C TRP A 156 -10.36 -1.88 11.74
N LEU A 157 -11.23 -0.88 11.72
CA LEU A 157 -12.25 -0.73 10.68
C LEU A 157 -11.63 -0.61 9.30
N ILE A 158 -10.59 0.25 9.13
CA ILE A 158 -9.89 0.41 7.86
C ILE A 158 -9.14 -0.87 7.47
N THR A 159 -8.52 -1.54 8.44
CA THR A 159 -7.83 -2.82 8.22
C THR A 159 -8.75 -3.88 7.62
N LEU A 160 -9.98 -3.97 8.12
CA LEU A 160 -10.94 -5.03 7.78
C LEU A 160 -11.98 -4.60 6.75
N MET A 161 -11.97 -3.35 6.27
CA MET A 161 -12.94 -2.83 5.31
C MET A 161 -12.75 -3.47 3.92
N PRO A 162 -13.69 -4.31 3.43
CA PRO A 162 -13.50 -5.07 2.18
C PRO A 162 -13.26 -4.17 0.96
N GLY A 163 -14.01 -3.07 0.83
CA GLY A 163 -13.84 -2.13 -0.28
C GLY A 163 -12.44 -1.52 -0.29
N HIS A 164 -11.93 -1.09 0.87
CA HIS A 164 -10.57 -0.56 0.96
C HIS A 164 -9.49 -1.62 0.69
N ILE A 165 -9.69 -2.87 1.15
CA ILE A 165 -8.78 -3.97 0.83
C ILE A 165 -8.73 -4.17 -0.68
N GLY A 166 -9.88 -4.29 -1.35
CA GLY A 166 -9.97 -4.52 -2.79
C GLY A 166 -9.25 -3.44 -3.61
N HIS A 167 -9.54 -2.16 -3.32
CA HIS A 167 -8.93 -1.04 -4.06
C HIS A 167 -7.46 -0.80 -3.74
N SER A 168 -6.98 -1.12 -2.54
CA SER A 168 -5.59 -0.90 -2.13
C SER A 168 -4.66 -2.09 -2.38
N THR A 169 -5.17 -3.18 -2.94
CA THR A 169 -4.38 -4.37 -3.25
C THR A 169 -3.77 -4.30 -4.65
N PHE A 170 -4.37 -3.54 -5.55
CA PHE A 170 -3.93 -3.39 -6.95
C PHE A 170 -3.41 -1.98 -7.22
N ALA A 171 -2.56 -1.85 -8.24
CA ALA A 171 -2.08 -0.56 -8.73
C ALA A 171 -3.19 0.18 -9.49
N LEU A 172 -4.29 0.49 -8.79
CA LEU A 172 -5.36 1.34 -9.28
C LEU A 172 -5.06 2.79 -8.88
N ALA A 173 -5.20 3.71 -9.79
CA ALA A 173 -5.08 5.14 -9.55
C ALA A 173 -6.40 5.80 -9.98
N ASP A 174 -7.44 5.59 -9.21
CA ASP A 174 -8.72 6.29 -9.33
C ASP A 174 -8.70 7.60 -8.54
#